data_bbd376fc2b1fa9110c5375c16fd36314
#
_entry.id   bbd376fc2b1fa9110c5375c16fd36314
#
_cell.length_a   1.000
_cell.length_b   1.000
_cell.length_c   1.000
_cell.angle_alpha   90.00
_cell.angle_beta   90.00
_cell.angle_gamma   90.00
#
_symmetry.space_group_name_H-M   'P 1'
#
loop_
_entity.id
_entity.type
_entity.pdbx_description
1 polymer ?
#
loop_
_entity_poly.entity_id
_entity_poly.type
_entity_poly.pdbx_seq_one_letter_code
_entity_poly.pdbx_strand_id
1 'polypeptide(L)'
;MNRLSMLVVAGFAVAAVSAACGGSKPQTAPTPVANADSIAAAERARNDSIEAARQDSIRRAQEENERVNRQRSADSLAAIARTTEEVRGMLAAMIHFDFDRATLRPEDTQALDDKIKILQANPNVHIRISGHCDERGSDEYNLALGNRRATAAKQYLVSHGIDASRIETVSYGEERPLAQGHDESAWSQNRRAEFEITAGGDALTKP
;
A
#
# COMPACT_ATOMS: atom_id res chain seq x y z
N MET A 1 -3.07 25.80 20.08
CA MET A 1 -3.43 27.16 19.61
C MET A 1 -4.93 27.21 19.42
N ASN A 2 -5.55 28.04 20.25
CA ASN A 2 -6.99 28.23 20.44
C ASN A 2 -7.70 28.75 19.17
N ARG A 3 -8.89 28.20 18.91
CA ARG A 3 -9.98 28.92 18.21
C ARG A 3 -11.28 28.56 18.91
N LEU A 4 -11.64 29.28 19.81
CA LEU A 4 -12.60 30.36 20.05
C LEU A 4 -13.98 30.10 19.42
N SER A 5 -14.89 29.67 20.30
CA SER A 5 -16.34 29.57 20.10
C SER A 5 -16.95 30.94 19.91
N MET A 6 -17.76 31.10 18.88
CA MET A 6 -18.57 32.30 18.65
C MET A 6 -20.03 31.99 18.99
N LEU A 7 -20.43 32.49 20.15
CA LEU A 7 -21.81 32.52 20.65
C LEU A 7 -22.57 33.64 19.91
N VAL A 8 -23.61 33.26 19.15
CA VAL A 8 -24.56 34.21 18.59
C VAL A 8 -25.74 34.31 19.55
N VAL A 9 -25.82 35.43 20.23
CA VAL A 9 -26.97 35.85 21.05
C VAL A 9 -27.97 36.52 20.13
N ALA A 10 -29.13 35.91 19.91
CA ALA A 10 -30.25 36.53 19.22
C ALA A 10 -31.09 37.32 20.24
N GLY A 11 -31.06 38.63 20.15
CA GLY A 11 -31.84 39.54 20.96
C GLY A 11 -33.31 39.53 20.58
N PHE A 12 -34.15 39.35 21.59
CA PHE A 12 -35.60 39.57 21.49
C PHE A 12 -35.90 41.04 21.59
N ALA A 13 -36.47 41.62 20.53
CA ALA A 13 -37.07 42.96 20.55
C ALA A 13 -38.52 42.85 21.00
N VAL A 14 -38.81 43.43 22.15
CA VAL A 14 -40.18 43.63 22.66
C VAL A 14 -40.71 44.94 22.06
N ALA A 15 -41.69 44.85 21.21
CA ALA A 15 -42.49 46.01 20.78
C ALA A 15 -43.79 46.07 21.59
N ALA A 16 -43.88 47.07 22.45
CA ALA A 16 -45.10 47.43 23.15
C ALA A 16 -45.97 48.30 22.25
N VAL A 17 -47.19 47.86 21.96
CA VAL A 17 -48.24 48.70 21.38
C VAL A 17 -49.39 48.77 22.38
N SER A 18 -49.62 49.98 22.83
CA SER A 18 -50.68 50.36 23.74
C SER A 18 -51.97 50.72 23.03
N ALA A 19 -53.07 50.21 23.52
CA ALA A 19 -54.41 50.76 23.76
C ALA A 19 -55.26 51.24 22.60
N ALA A 20 -56.44 50.69 22.49
CA ALA A 20 -57.68 51.47 22.52
C ALA A 20 -58.88 50.57 22.83
N CYS A 21 -59.75 51.06 23.69
CA CYS A 21 -60.98 50.47 24.18
C CYS A 21 -62.03 50.28 23.09
N GLY A 22 -62.74 49.13 23.13
CA GLY A 22 -63.96 48.90 22.40
C GLY A 22 -64.56 47.53 22.90
N GLY A 23 -65.55 47.63 23.79
CA GLY A 23 -66.15 46.47 24.43
C GLY A 23 -66.96 45.55 23.47
N SER A 24 -66.53 44.37 23.31
CA SER A 24 -67.33 43.22 22.97
C SER A 24 -66.79 42.01 23.76
N LYS A 25 -67.64 41.38 24.56
CA LYS A 25 -67.22 40.19 25.26
C LYS A 25 -66.73 39.13 24.25
N PRO A 26 -65.49 38.64 24.34
CA PRO A 26 -65.11 37.52 23.51
C PRO A 26 -65.88 36.30 24.00
N GLN A 27 -66.70 35.77 23.17
CA GLN A 27 -67.26 34.44 23.31
C GLN A 27 -66.11 33.47 23.14
N THR A 28 -65.58 32.98 24.27
CA THR A 28 -64.55 31.93 24.29
C THR A 28 -65.20 30.68 23.67
N ALA A 29 -64.85 30.43 22.39
CA ALA A 29 -65.11 29.13 21.80
C ALA A 29 -64.50 28.08 22.75
N PRO A 30 -65.17 26.98 23.05
CA PRO A 30 -64.59 25.92 23.86
C PRO A 30 -63.39 25.40 23.15
N THR A 31 -62.22 25.54 23.77
CA THR A 31 -61.00 24.87 23.33
C THR A 31 -61.33 23.35 23.28
N PRO A 32 -61.09 22.66 22.17
CA PRO A 32 -61.37 21.22 22.12
C PRO A 32 -60.47 20.56 23.18
N VAL A 33 -61.10 20.04 24.20
CA VAL A 33 -60.41 19.24 25.23
C VAL A 33 -59.97 17.97 24.52
N ALA A 34 -58.70 17.88 24.18
CA ALA A 34 -58.14 16.66 23.62
C ALA A 34 -58.40 15.54 24.63
N ASN A 35 -59.16 14.51 24.21
CA ASN A 35 -59.45 13.39 25.07
C ASN A 35 -58.15 12.60 25.34
N ALA A 36 -58.10 11.86 26.46
CA ALA A 36 -56.91 11.13 26.87
C ALA A 36 -56.37 10.19 25.77
N ASP A 37 -57.26 9.64 24.94
CA ASP A 37 -56.90 8.74 23.84
C ASP A 37 -56.17 9.47 22.71
N SER A 38 -56.57 10.71 22.40
CA SER A 38 -55.88 11.50 21.32
C SER A 38 -54.51 11.96 21.79
N ILE A 39 -54.32 12.25 23.08
CA ILE A 39 -53.00 12.58 23.64
C ILE A 39 -52.10 11.36 23.63
N ALA A 40 -52.59 10.21 24.09
CA ALA A 40 -51.85 8.94 24.07
C ALA A 40 -51.45 8.51 22.64
N ALA A 41 -52.30 8.73 21.67
CA ALA A 41 -51.99 8.45 20.27
C ALA A 41 -50.90 9.36 19.70
N ALA A 42 -50.94 10.67 20.05
CA ALA A 42 -49.92 11.62 19.66
C ALA A 42 -48.57 11.33 20.31
N GLU A 43 -48.55 10.91 21.57
CA GLU A 43 -47.30 10.50 22.26
C GLU A 43 -46.70 9.24 21.66
N ARG A 44 -47.49 8.22 21.29
CA ARG A 44 -47.02 7.02 20.60
C ARG A 44 -46.40 7.40 19.26
N ALA A 45 -47.09 8.15 18.44
CA ALA A 45 -46.59 8.58 17.11
C ALA A 45 -45.27 9.39 17.23
N ARG A 46 -45.14 10.20 18.27
CA ARG A 46 -43.91 10.93 18.58
C ARG A 46 -42.77 10.00 18.99
N ASN A 47 -43.03 9.04 19.84
CA ASN A 47 -42.05 8.07 20.30
C ASN A 47 -41.59 7.17 19.14
N ASP A 48 -42.49 6.72 18.28
CA ASP A 48 -42.20 5.94 17.08
C ASP A 48 -41.32 6.73 16.13
N SER A 49 -41.59 8.02 15.91
CA SER A 49 -40.76 8.87 15.06
C SER A 49 -39.36 9.14 15.65
N ILE A 50 -39.26 9.29 16.99
CA ILE A 50 -37.96 9.42 17.64
C ILE A 50 -37.14 8.12 17.51
N GLU A 51 -37.76 6.99 17.74
CA GLU A 51 -37.08 5.68 17.59
C GLU A 51 -36.66 5.42 16.14
N ALA A 52 -37.52 5.71 15.16
CA ALA A 52 -37.16 5.63 13.74
C ALA A 52 -35.97 6.53 13.37
N ALA A 53 -35.95 7.78 13.89
CA ALA A 53 -34.82 8.70 13.66
C ALA A 53 -33.54 8.20 14.32
N ARG A 54 -33.65 7.59 15.50
CA ARG A 54 -32.51 6.98 16.20
C ARG A 54 -31.96 5.78 15.43
N GLN A 55 -32.82 4.89 14.98
CA GLN A 55 -32.44 3.72 14.16
C GLN A 55 -31.76 4.16 12.87
N ASP A 56 -32.29 5.17 12.19
CA ASP A 56 -31.71 5.71 10.98
C ASP A 56 -30.31 6.32 11.24
N SER A 57 -30.13 7.02 12.36
CA SER A 57 -28.83 7.56 12.78
C SER A 57 -27.80 6.47 13.07
N ILE A 58 -28.21 5.39 13.75
CA ILE A 58 -27.35 4.23 14.02
C ILE A 58 -26.94 3.56 12.72
N ARG A 59 -27.90 3.32 11.82
CA ARG A 59 -27.63 2.71 10.52
C ARG A 59 -26.63 3.52 9.70
N ARG A 60 -26.82 4.85 9.59
CA ARG A 60 -25.87 5.74 8.88
C ARG A 60 -24.47 5.71 9.50
N ALA A 61 -24.38 5.67 10.83
CA ALA A 61 -23.10 5.57 11.52
C ALA A 61 -22.40 4.23 11.24
N GLN A 62 -23.17 3.13 11.16
CA GLN A 62 -22.64 1.80 10.82
C GLN A 62 -22.15 1.77 9.36
N GLU A 63 -22.96 2.26 8.41
CA GLU A 63 -22.59 2.34 6.99
C GLU A 63 -21.31 3.17 6.78
N GLU A 64 -21.19 4.30 7.49
CA GLU A 64 -19.98 5.14 7.43
C GLU A 64 -18.75 4.44 8.02
N ASN A 65 -18.90 3.77 9.16
CA ASN A 65 -17.82 2.97 9.76
C ASN A 65 -17.35 1.85 8.84
N GLU A 66 -18.27 1.14 8.22
CA GLU A 66 -17.94 0.10 7.24
C GLU A 66 -17.23 0.69 6.01
N ARG A 67 -17.68 1.83 5.52
CA ARG A 67 -17.04 2.54 4.41
C ARG A 67 -15.59 2.93 4.76
N VAL A 68 -15.41 3.53 5.94
CA VAL A 68 -14.08 3.92 6.43
C VAL A 68 -13.16 2.72 6.62
N ASN A 69 -13.68 1.62 7.16
CA ASN A 69 -12.90 0.39 7.35
C ASN A 69 -12.50 -0.25 6.01
N ARG A 70 -13.42 -0.30 5.04
CA ARG A 70 -13.10 -0.77 3.67
C ARG A 70 -12.03 0.10 3.03
N GLN A 71 -12.14 1.43 3.16
CA GLN A 71 -11.14 2.35 2.61
C GLN A 71 -9.76 2.14 3.26
N ARG A 72 -9.69 2.05 4.59
CA ARG A 72 -8.43 1.79 5.30
C ARG A 72 -7.77 0.47 4.89
N SER A 73 -8.58 -0.58 4.71
CA SER A 73 -8.08 -1.87 4.25
C SER A 73 -7.54 -1.78 2.83
N ALA A 74 -8.24 -1.10 1.93
CA ALA A 74 -7.79 -0.88 0.55
C ALA A 74 -6.50 -0.06 0.49
N ASP A 75 -6.41 1.02 1.28
CA ASP A 75 -5.21 1.86 1.36
C ASP A 75 -4.00 1.08 1.92
N SER A 76 -4.23 0.23 2.94
CA SER A 76 -3.19 -0.63 3.51
C SER A 76 -2.68 -1.65 2.48
N LEU A 77 -3.58 -2.32 1.76
CA LEU A 77 -3.19 -3.26 0.69
C LEU A 77 -2.43 -2.57 -0.43
N ALA A 78 -2.87 -1.37 -0.83
CA ALA A 78 -2.19 -0.58 -1.85
C ALA A 78 -0.79 -0.15 -1.40
N ALA A 79 -0.61 0.19 -0.12
CA ALA A 79 0.69 0.53 0.45
C ALA A 79 1.64 -0.69 0.44
N ILE A 80 1.16 -1.86 0.86
CA ILE A 80 1.93 -3.11 0.81
C ILE A 80 2.34 -3.44 -0.62
N ALA A 81 1.42 -3.34 -1.59
CA ALA A 81 1.71 -3.62 -2.99
C ALA A 81 2.81 -2.69 -3.55
N ARG A 82 2.75 -1.39 -3.25
CA ARG A 82 3.77 -0.41 -3.68
C ARG A 82 5.14 -0.74 -3.08
N THR A 83 5.19 -1.02 -1.77
CA THR A 83 6.44 -1.41 -1.09
C THR A 83 7.01 -2.70 -1.69
N THR A 84 6.15 -3.68 -1.95
CA THR A 84 6.54 -4.96 -2.56
C THR A 84 7.16 -4.75 -3.94
N GLU A 85 6.56 -3.93 -4.80
CA GLU A 85 7.10 -3.64 -6.13
C GLU A 85 8.43 -2.86 -6.07
N GLU A 86 8.55 -1.90 -5.16
CA GLU A 86 9.80 -1.18 -4.94
C GLU A 86 10.93 -2.13 -4.52
N VAL A 87 10.69 -2.96 -3.51
CA VAL A 87 11.67 -3.94 -3.01
C VAL A 87 12.00 -5.00 -4.07
N ARG A 88 11.01 -5.45 -4.84
CA ARG A 88 11.21 -6.36 -5.98
C ARG A 88 12.13 -5.75 -7.02
N GLY A 89 11.93 -4.48 -7.38
CA GLY A 89 12.81 -3.75 -8.30
C GLY A 89 14.25 -3.67 -7.80
N MET A 90 14.43 -3.41 -6.50
CA MET A 90 15.78 -3.39 -5.88
C MET A 90 16.44 -4.78 -5.90
N LEU A 91 15.69 -5.85 -5.64
CA LEU A 91 16.19 -7.23 -5.75
C LEU A 91 16.54 -7.60 -7.19
N ALA A 92 15.76 -7.16 -8.16
CA ALA A 92 15.97 -7.45 -9.59
C ALA A 92 17.14 -6.67 -10.22
N ALA A 93 17.69 -5.66 -9.53
CA ALA A 93 18.85 -4.91 -10.03
C ALA A 93 20.00 -5.86 -10.39
N MET A 94 20.46 -5.78 -11.62
CA MET A 94 21.51 -6.63 -12.16
C MET A 94 22.88 -6.18 -11.68
N ILE A 95 23.85 -7.09 -11.70
CA ILE A 95 25.26 -6.79 -11.54
C ILE A 95 26.00 -7.17 -12.84
N HIS A 96 27.10 -6.48 -13.12
CA HIS A 96 27.84 -6.65 -14.38
C HIS A 96 29.25 -7.16 -14.12
N PHE A 97 29.85 -7.67 -15.19
CA PHE A 97 31.20 -8.25 -15.12
C PHE A 97 32.07 -7.74 -16.26
N ASP A 98 33.36 -7.71 -16.01
CA ASP A 98 34.35 -7.45 -17.03
C ASP A 98 34.40 -8.61 -18.05
N PHE A 99 35.01 -8.34 -19.19
CA PHE A 99 35.23 -9.35 -20.20
C PHE A 99 36.04 -10.51 -19.62
N ASP A 100 35.56 -11.71 -19.87
CA ASP A 100 36.17 -12.99 -19.45
C ASP A 100 36.45 -13.10 -17.95
N ARG A 101 35.67 -12.37 -17.10
CA ARG A 101 35.81 -12.42 -15.65
C ARG A 101 34.49 -12.78 -14.97
N ALA A 102 34.64 -13.42 -13.80
CA ALA A 102 33.58 -13.69 -12.84
C ALA A 102 33.81 -12.97 -11.50
N THR A 103 34.85 -12.13 -11.41
CA THR A 103 35.12 -11.32 -10.24
C THR A 103 34.09 -10.21 -10.13
N LEU A 104 33.51 -10.03 -8.95
CA LEU A 104 32.58 -8.93 -8.66
C LEU A 104 33.32 -7.59 -8.77
N ARG A 105 32.73 -6.64 -9.45
CA ARG A 105 33.27 -5.29 -9.57
C ARG A 105 32.97 -4.48 -8.32
N PRO A 106 33.84 -3.58 -7.86
CA PRO A 106 33.57 -2.75 -6.69
C PRO A 106 32.27 -1.93 -6.79
N GLU A 107 31.95 -1.43 -7.97
CA GLU A 107 30.73 -0.66 -8.23
C GLU A 107 29.44 -1.49 -8.10
N ASP A 108 29.51 -2.80 -8.26
CA ASP A 108 28.34 -3.70 -8.14
C ASP A 108 28.15 -4.23 -6.71
N THR A 109 29.14 -4.06 -5.82
CA THR A 109 29.03 -4.53 -4.42
C THR A 109 27.92 -3.83 -3.65
N GLN A 110 27.69 -2.54 -3.89
CA GLN A 110 26.56 -1.82 -3.26
C GLN A 110 25.21 -2.45 -3.60
N ALA A 111 25.01 -2.87 -4.85
CA ALA A 111 23.76 -3.53 -5.25
C ALA A 111 23.59 -4.89 -4.52
N LEU A 112 24.68 -5.60 -4.27
CA LEU A 112 24.66 -6.85 -3.48
C LEU A 112 24.40 -6.57 -1.99
N ASP A 113 24.99 -5.53 -1.42
CA ASP A 113 24.76 -5.13 -0.03
C ASP A 113 23.29 -4.74 0.23
N ASP A 114 22.67 -4.06 -0.72
CA ASP A 114 21.25 -3.72 -0.62
C ASP A 114 20.36 -4.97 -0.72
N LYS A 115 20.74 -5.94 -1.57
CA LYS A 115 20.07 -7.25 -1.62
C LYS A 115 20.21 -8.02 -0.30
N ILE A 116 21.37 -7.97 0.36
CA ILE A 116 21.58 -8.60 1.66
C ILE A 116 20.58 -8.05 2.68
N LYS A 117 20.48 -6.71 2.81
CA LYS A 117 19.53 -6.08 3.74
C LYS A 117 18.08 -6.53 3.45
N ILE A 118 17.68 -6.54 2.18
CA ILE A 118 16.35 -6.98 1.77
C ILE A 118 16.12 -8.45 2.13
N LEU A 119 17.06 -9.35 1.82
CA LEU A 119 16.94 -10.78 2.10
C LEU A 119 16.95 -11.07 3.61
N GLN A 120 17.64 -10.28 4.42
CA GLN A 120 17.61 -10.36 5.88
C GLN A 120 16.26 -9.91 6.45
N ALA A 121 15.68 -8.83 5.91
CA ALA A 121 14.35 -8.35 6.30
C ALA A 121 13.22 -9.30 5.86
N ASN A 122 13.47 -10.16 4.86
CA ASN A 122 12.50 -11.07 4.27
C ASN A 122 13.00 -12.52 4.28
N PRO A 123 12.98 -13.21 5.43
CA PRO A 123 13.60 -14.53 5.58
C PRO A 123 12.96 -15.64 4.73
N ASN A 124 11.72 -15.48 4.30
CA ASN A 124 10.99 -16.45 3.46
C ASN A 124 11.25 -16.27 1.96
N VAL A 125 11.98 -15.24 1.55
CA VAL A 125 12.28 -14.99 0.14
C VAL A 125 13.39 -15.92 -0.32
N HIS A 126 13.12 -16.62 -1.42
CA HIS A 126 14.11 -17.39 -2.17
C HIS A 126 14.37 -16.71 -3.50
N ILE A 127 15.61 -16.77 -3.95
CA ILE A 127 16.03 -16.16 -5.22
C ILE A 127 16.77 -17.15 -6.10
N ARG A 128 16.70 -16.89 -7.40
CA ARG A 128 17.58 -17.50 -8.41
C ARG A 128 18.51 -16.43 -8.96
N ILE A 129 19.78 -16.78 -9.09
CA ILE A 129 20.79 -15.96 -9.74
C ILE A 129 21.13 -16.60 -11.07
N SER A 130 20.90 -15.84 -12.17
CA SER A 130 21.15 -16.28 -13.54
C SER A 130 22.40 -15.58 -14.08
N GLY A 131 23.41 -16.35 -14.47
CA GLY A 131 24.65 -15.83 -15.02
C GLY A 131 24.60 -15.81 -16.55
N HIS A 132 25.06 -14.70 -17.15
CA HIS A 132 25.06 -14.45 -18.58
C HIS A 132 26.42 -13.99 -19.09
N CYS A 133 26.67 -14.22 -20.38
CA CYS A 133 27.87 -13.81 -21.08
C CYS A 133 27.52 -13.02 -22.34
N ASP A 134 28.51 -12.32 -22.89
CA ASP A 134 28.45 -11.86 -24.27
C ASP A 134 28.75 -13.04 -25.25
N GLU A 135 28.55 -12.83 -26.54
CA GLU A 135 28.63 -13.84 -27.57
C GLU A 135 30.05 -14.34 -27.90
N ARG A 136 31.09 -13.79 -27.28
CA ARG A 136 32.48 -14.12 -27.58
C ARG A 136 32.91 -15.38 -26.82
N GLY A 137 33.29 -16.41 -27.54
CA GLY A 137 33.71 -17.69 -26.97
C GLY A 137 32.94 -18.87 -27.56
N SER A 138 33.06 -20.05 -26.95
CA SER A 138 32.17 -21.16 -27.28
C SER A 138 31.03 -21.24 -26.26
N ASP A 139 29.91 -21.86 -26.68
CA ASP A 139 28.71 -22.05 -25.84
C ASP A 139 29.06 -22.70 -24.51
N GLU A 140 29.88 -23.76 -24.54
CA GLU A 140 30.29 -24.49 -23.33
C GLU A 140 31.13 -23.62 -22.41
N TYR A 141 32.05 -22.81 -22.98
CA TYR A 141 32.86 -21.89 -22.23
C TYR A 141 31.99 -20.81 -21.57
N ASN A 142 31.07 -20.22 -22.32
CA ASN A 142 30.17 -19.19 -21.82
C ASN A 142 29.17 -19.72 -20.79
N LEU A 143 28.69 -20.97 -20.95
CA LEU A 143 27.88 -21.64 -19.95
C LEU A 143 28.65 -21.81 -18.63
N ALA A 144 29.92 -22.27 -18.71
CA ALA A 144 30.78 -22.39 -17.54
C ALA A 144 31.12 -21.04 -16.90
N LEU A 145 31.37 -19.98 -17.70
CA LEU A 145 31.65 -18.62 -17.22
C LEU A 145 30.42 -18.00 -16.54
N GLY A 146 29.24 -18.16 -17.14
CA GLY A 146 27.98 -17.71 -16.54
C GLY A 146 27.70 -18.40 -15.20
N ASN A 147 27.98 -19.68 -15.08
CA ASN A 147 27.87 -20.40 -13.80
C ASN A 147 28.85 -19.86 -12.75
N ARG A 148 30.12 -19.56 -13.12
CA ARG A 148 31.08 -18.93 -12.22
C ARG A 148 30.60 -17.54 -11.76
N ARG A 149 29.99 -16.73 -12.61
CA ARG A 149 29.39 -15.41 -12.28
C ARG A 149 28.26 -15.53 -11.28
N ALA A 150 27.30 -16.42 -11.55
CA ALA A 150 26.19 -16.68 -10.63
C ALA A 150 26.69 -17.18 -9.26
N THR A 151 27.68 -18.08 -9.27
CA THR A 151 28.30 -18.62 -8.06
C THR A 151 29.05 -17.54 -7.27
N ALA A 152 29.77 -16.64 -7.91
CA ALA A 152 30.45 -15.53 -7.24
C ALA A 152 29.45 -14.61 -6.51
N ALA A 153 28.35 -14.26 -7.15
CA ALA A 153 27.28 -13.50 -6.51
C ALA A 153 26.65 -14.27 -5.34
N LYS A 154 26.34 -15.55 -5.49
CA LYS A 154 25.84 -16.39 -4.40
C LYS A 154 26.81 -16.45 -3.23
N GLN A 155 28.11 -16.66 -3.48
CA GLN A 155 29.14 -16.73 -2.42
C GLN A 155 29.21 -15.41 -1.65
N TYR A 156 29.10 -14.27 -2.33
CA TYR A 156 29.05 -12.96 -1.68
C TYR A 156 27.87 -12.85 -0.71
N LEU A 157 26.65 -13.19 -1.15
CA LEU A 157 25.46 -13.16 -0.30
C LEU A 157 25.56 -14.11 0.89
N VAL A 158 26.05 -15.34 0.66
CA VAL A 158 26.23 -16.35 1.72
C VAL A 158 27.29 -15.93 2.75
N SER A 159 28.40 -15.34 2.31
CA SER A 159 29.43 -14.85 3.23
C SER A 159 28.97 -13.68 4.12
N HIS A 160 27.86 -13.03 3.73
CA HIS A 160 27.20 -11.98 4.51
C HIS A 160 25.93 -12.46 5.25
N GLY A 161 25.80 -13.78 5.44
CA GLY A 161 24.81 -14.38 6.33
C GLY A 161 23.47 -14.76 5.69
N ILE A 162 23.37 -14.78 4.36
CA ILE A 162 22.19 -15.34 3.69
C ILE A 162 22.35 -16.86 3.56
N ASP A 163 21.31 -17.60 3.95
CA ASP A 163 21.33 -19.06 3.88
C ASP A 163 21.47 -19.53 2.42
N ALA A 164 22.42 -20.42 2.16
CA ALA A 164 22.71 -20.96 0.84
C ALA A 164 21.52 -21.70 0.20
N SER A 165 20.64 -22.27 1.02
CA SER A 165 19.42 -22.98 0.57
C SER A 165 18.38 -22.05 -0.05
N ARG A 166 18.46 -20.76 0.24
CA ARG A 166 17.58 -19.72 -0.31
C ARG A 166 18.03 -19.21 -1.68
N ILE A 167 19.21 -19.63 -2.16
CA ILE A 167 19.82 -19.11 -3.37
C ILE A 167 20.09 -20.24 -4.36
N GLU A 168 19.36 -20.24 -5.46
CA GLU A 168 19.58 -21.09 -6.60
C GLU A 168 20.47 -20.39 -7.62
N THR A 169 21.31 -21.13 -8.36
CA THR A 169 22.11 -20.57 -9.46
C THR A 169 21.86 -21.32 -10.74
N VAL A 170 21.81 -20.58 -11.85
CA VAL A 170 21.69 -21.11 -13.20
C VAL A 170 22.58 -20.32 -14.14
N SER A 171 23.07 -20.92 -15.21
CA SER A 171 23.76 -20.22 -16.29
C SER A 171 22.98 -20.36 -17.57
N TYR A 172 22.88 -19.29 -18.30
CA TYR A 172 22.39 -19.25 -19.68
C TYR A 172 23.50 -18.97 -20.69
N GLY A 173 24.77 -18.80 -20.23
CA GLY A 173 25.85 -18.45 -21.13
C GLY A 173 25.48 -17.23 -21.97
N GLU A 174 25.58 -17.33 -23.27
CA GLU A 174 25.21 -16.31 -24.25
C GLU A 174 23.80 -16.48 -24.83
N GLU A 175 23.07 -17.54 -24.48
CA GLU A 175 21.78 -17.91 -25.10
C GLU A 175 20.67 -16.87 -24.88
N ARG A 176 20.81 -16.00 -23.87
CA ARG A 176 19.80 -14.99 -23.50
C ARG A 176 20.39 -13.57 -23.49
N PRO A 177 20.70 -13.01 -24.63
CA PRO A 177 21.25 -11.65 -24.70
C PRO A 177 20.19 -10.62 -24.28
N LEU A 178 20.59 -9.64 -23.46
CA LEU A 178 19.77 -8.49 -23.07
C LEU A 178 19.81 -7.42 -24.17
N ALA A 179 21.00 -7.17 -24.71
CA ALA A 179 21.21 -6.24 -25.80
C ALA A 179 21.67 -6.97 -27.04
N GLN A 180 21.08 -6.59 -28.19
CA GLN A 180 21.47 -7.07 -29.52
C GLN A 180 22.58 -6.18 -30.04
N GLY A 181 23.60 -6.77 -30.68
CA GLY A 181 24.72 -6.08 -31.28
C GLY A 181 26.06 -6.77 -31.06
N HIS A 182 27.05 -6.42 -31.84
CA HIS A 182 28.38 -7.02 -31.85
C HIS A 182 29.46 -5.99 -31.48
N ASP A 183 29.15 -5.19 -30.47
CA ASP A 183 30.04 -4.14 -29.95
C ASP A 183 30.05 -4.12 -28.41
N GLU A 184 30.97 -3.35 -27.83
CA GLU A 184 31.12 -3.27 -26.37
C GLU A 184 29.87 -2.69 -25.68
N SER A 185 29.08 -1.88 -26.37
CA SER A 185 27.83 -1.33 -25.81
C SER A 185 26.82 -2.44 -25.56
N ALA A 186 26.68 -3.41 -26.46
CA ALA A 186 25.82 -4.59 -26.27
C ALA A 186 26.48 -5.62 -25.32
N TRP A 187 27.76 -5.91 -25.53
CA TRP A 187 28.49 -6.92 -24.78
C TRP A 187 28.54 -6.61 -23.26
N SER A 188 28.78 -5.35 -22.91
CA SER A 188 28.80 -4.94 -21.49
C SER A 188 27.47 -5.17 -20.78
N GLN A 189 26.36 -5.02 -21.46
CA GLN A 189 25.02 -5.30 -20.91
C GLN A 189 24.76 -6.81 -20.80
N ASN A 190 25.30 -7.60 -21.72
CA ASN A 190 25.12 -9.05 -21.73
C ASN A 190 25.96 -9.75 -20.66
N ARG A 191 27.12 -9.19 -20.25
CA ARG A 191 27.96 -9.70 -19.16
C ARG A 191 27.37 -9.35 -17.79
N ARG A 192 26.34 -10.08 -17.37
CA ARG A 192 25.57 -9.76 -16.16
C ARG A 192 25.19 -10.98 -15.33
N ALA A 193 24.76 -10.74 -14.12
CA ALA A 193 23.94 -11.66 -13.37
C ALA A 193 22.59 -10.99 -13.04
N GLU A 194 21.52 -11.74 -13.26
CA GLU A 194 20.14 -11.39 -12.95
C GLU A 194 19.69 -12.06 -11.67
N PHE A 195 18.75 -11.41 -10.96
CA PHE A 195 18.19 -11.91 -9.72
C PHE A 195 16.67 -11.99 -9.84
N GLU A 196 16.12 -13.17 -9.60
CA GLU A 196 14.69 -13.45 -9.69
C GLU A 196 14.19 -14.02 -8.36
N ILE A 197 13.05 -13.54 -7.86
CA ILE A 197 12.38 -14.12 -6.70
C ILE A 197 11.65 -15.39 -7.15
N THR A 198 11.98 -16.53 -6.53
CA THR A 198 11.36 -17.84 -6.83
C THR A 198 10.30 -18.23 -5.81
N ALA A 199 10.36 -17.67 -4.59
CA ALA A 199 9.36 -17.90 -3.55
C ALA A 199 9.35 -16.73 -2.54
N GLY A 200 8.24 -16.55 -1.82
CA GLY A 200 8.12 -15.59 -0.71
C GLY A 200 8.02 -14.12 -1.13
N GLY A 201 7.69 -13.83 -2.39
CA GLY A 201 7.66 -12.47 -2.95
C GLY A 201 6.31 -11.75 -2.89
N ASP A 202 5.29 -12.30 -2.20
CA ASP A 202 3.92 -11.75 -2.22
C ASP A 202 3.77 -10.46 -1.40
N ALA A 203 4.51 -10.36 -0.29
CA ALA A 203 4.51 -9.19 0.57
C ALA A 203 5.92 -8.95 1.10
N LEU A 204 6.63 -8.00 0.48
CA LEU A 204 8.01 -7.68 0.83
C LEU A 204 8.07 -6.49 1.79
N THR A 205 8.95 -6.61 2.77
CA THR A 205 9.25 -5.56 3.74
C THR A 205 10.52 -4.82 3.31
N LYS A 206 10.49 -3.51 3.39
CA LYS A 206 11.68 -2.66 3.18
C LYS A 206 12.61 -2.80 4.37
N PRO A 207 13.95 -2.91 4.17
CA PRO A 207 14.93 -2.99 5.24
C PRO A 207 15.02 -1.71 6.06
#